data_a475b47dc361d6f6d4c7c824f1d577a6
#
_entry.id   a475b47dc361d6f6d4c7c824f1d577a6
#
_cell.length_a   1.000
_cell.length_b   1.000
_cell.length_c   1.000
_cell.angle_alpha   90.00
_cell.angle_beta   90.00
_cell.angle_gamma   90.00
#
_symmetry.space_group_name_H-M   'P 1'
#
loop_
_entity.id
_entity.type
_entity.pdbx_description
1 polymer ?
#
loop_
_entity_poly.entity_id
_entity_poly.type
_entity_poly.pdbx_seq_one_letter_code
_entity_poly.pdbx_strand_id
1 'polypeptide(L)'
;MQVRTTGEQRRTTEVQTRTAEAPLRTAPSDDRSKRARHLAPRGRSQHTFFANAGYTAILSTIYLRESSSGSLNEGLEITAGYNWTSRRGLGVGVVYSGGFISAQRGGFERTSRIHYIAPEFVARQRVGRRWLFRESAGIGYGRYIRSYAGLTGSRGGVGIHESVSAEFMLTRFLGLGVTVGGQWLIVDSPDVDDGAELNLAGIFRVQLGGGIRFYF
;
A
#
# COMPACT_ATOMS: atom_id res chain seq x y z
N MET A 1 -70.98 -43.52 43.04
CA MET A 1 -69.97 -42.65 43.69
C MET A 1 -69.89 -41.37 42.90
N GLN A 2 -70.60 -40.35 43.39
CA GLN A 2 -70.76 -39.04 42.67
C GLN A 2 -69.68 -38.10 43.13
N VAL A 3 -69.04 -37.40 42.21
CA VAL A 3 -68.22 -36.24 42.56
C VAL A 3 -68.76 -35.06 41.76
N ARG A 4 -69.26 -34.08 42.50
CA ARG A 4 -69.65 -32.77 42.03
C ARG A 4 -68.47 -31.95 41.66
N THR A 5 -68.52 -31.26 40.55
CA THR A 5 -67.55 -30.18 40.21
C THR A 5 -68.27 -28.87 40.16
N THR A 6 -67.84 -27.96 41.02
CA THR A 6 -68.36 -26.63 41.21
C THR A 6 -67.75 -25.70 40.17
N GLY A 7 -68.57 -24.92 39.45
CA GLY A 7 -68.16 -23.94 38.50
C GLY A 7 -67.62 -22.69 39.16
N GLU A 8 -66.55 -22.18 38.70
CA GLU A 8 -65.93 -20.90 39.08
C GLU A 8 -65.93 -19.96 37.87
N GLN A 9 -66.79 -18.95 37.97
CA GLN A 9 -66.85 -17.86 37.01
C GLN A 9 -65.66 -16.92 37.20
N ARG A 10 -64.77 -16.88 36.23
CA ARG A 10 -63.77 -15.85 36.17
C ARG A 10 -64.29 -14.63 35.41
N ARG A 11 -64.41 -13.52 36.14
CA ARG A 11 -64.61 -12.19 35.60
C ARG A 11 -63.37 -11.79 34.79
N THR A 12 -63.57 -11.53 33.52
CA THR A 12 -62.57 -10.90 32.66
C THR A 12 -62.55 -9.39 32.95
N THR A 13 -61.52 -8.95 33.59
CA THR A 13 -61.23 -7.50 33.74
C THR A 13 -60.46 -7.04 32.52
N GLU A 14 -61.13 -6.30 31.67
CA GLU A 14 -60.50 -5.62 30.51
C GLU A 14 -59.60 -4.50 31.01
N VAL A 15 -58.28 -4.74 30.98
CA VAL A 15 -57.28 -3.70 31.23
C VAL A 15 -57.04 -2.98 29.90
N GLN A 16 -57.67 -1.84 29.71
CA GLN A 16 -57.32 -0.90 28.64
C GLN A 16 -55.90 -0.35 28.89
N THR A 17 -54.94 -0.91 28.24
CA THR A 17 -53.60 -0.35 28.19
C THR A 17 -53.59 0.81 27.20
N ARG A 18 -53.74 2.03 27.72
CA ARG A 18 -53.42 3.26 26.96
C ARG A 18 -51.93 3.24 26.64
N THR A 19 -51.59 2.86 25.43
CA THR A 19 -50.26 3.06 24.89
C THR A 19 -50.09 4.54 24.62
N ALA A 20 -49.43 5.26 25.53
CA ALA A 20 -48.94 6.59 25.28
C ALA A 20 -47.89 6.52 24.20
N GLU A 21 -48.23 6.89 22.98
CA GLU A 21 -47.24 7.17 21.93
C GLU A 21 -46.38 8.33 22.40
N ALA A 22 -45.18 7.99 22.90
CA ALA A 22 -44.13 8.97 23.11
C ALA A 22 -43.76 9.56 21.74
N PRO A 23 -43.71 10.87 21.55
CA PRO A 23 -43.29 11.45 20.29
C PRO A 23 -41.90 10.97 19.99
N LEU A 24 -41.72 10.28 18.84
CA LEU A 24 -40.42 9.94 18.26
C LEU A 24 -39.63 11.25 18.22
N ARG A 25 -38.70 11.43 19.18
CA ARG A 25 -37.64 12.42 19.05
C ARG A 25 -36.85 12.03 17.82
N THR A 26 -37.15 12.71 16.74
CA THR A 26 -36.25 12.71 15.57
C THR A 26 -34.87 13.10 16.07
N ALA A 27 -33.99 12.11 16.15
CA ALA A 27 -32.59 12.33 16.46
C ALA A 27 -32.07 13.44 15.52
N PRO A 28 -31.37 14.46 16.04
CA PRO A 28 -30.87 15.54 15.20
C PRO A 28 -30.10 14.90 14.02
N SER A 29 -30.69 15.06 12.85
CA SER A 29 -30.16 14.52 11.61
C SER A 29 -28.72 14.96 11.49
N ASP A 30 -27.88 14.01 11.48
CA ASP A 30 -26.46 13.98 11.55
C ASP A 30 -25.81 14.94 10.55
N ASP A 31 -25.82 16.22 10.88
CA ASP A 31 -25.13 17.28 10.13
C ASP A 31 -23.60 17.03 10.12
N ARG A 32 -23.10 16.20 11.06
CA ARG A 32 -21.75 15.68 11.08
C ARG A 32 -21.47 14.74 9.90
N SER A 33 -22.48 13.95 9.46
CA SER A 33 -22.33 13.08 8.31
C SER A 33 -22.18 13.88 7.01
N LYS A 34 -22.79 15.04 6.91
CA LYS A 34 -22.70 15.94 5.76
C LYS A 34 -21.34 16.62 5.66
N ARG A 35 -20.76 17.09 6.76
CA ARG A 35 -19.40 17.67 6.80
C ARG A 35 -18.32 16.64 6.49
N ALA A 36 -18.49 15.38 6.91
CA ALA A 36 -17.56 14.30 6.61
C ALA A 36 -17.49 13.95 5.13
N ARG A 37 -18.56 14.15 4.41
CA ARG A 37 -18.63 13.88 2.98
C ARG A 37 -17.81 14.85 2.13
N HIS A 38 -17.36 15.98 2.66
CA HIS A 38 -16.58 16.99 1.93
C HIS A 38 -15.06 16.75 1.94
N LEU A 39 -14.54 15.91 2.81
CA LEU A 39 -13.08 15.71 2.96
C LEU A 39 -12.50 14.64 2.05
N ALA A 40 -13.31 13.81 1.44
CA ALA A 40 -12.82 12.90 0.42
C ALA A 40 -13.59 13.09 -0.88
N PRO A 41 -12.90 13.01 -2.00
CA PRO A 41 -13.53 13.12 -3.31
C PRO A 41 -14.61 12.05 -3.45
N ARG A 42 -15.84 12.51 -3.49
CA ARG A 42 -16.98 11.66 -3.72
C ARG A 42 -17.04 11.28 -5.17
N GLY A 43 -16.91 9.99 -5.44
CA GLY A 43 -17.42 9.40 -6.68
C GLY A 43 -17.04 10.08 -7.99
N ARG A 44 -15.98 10.90 -8.02
CA ARG A 44 -15.35 11.42 -9.23
C ARG A 44 -14.08 10.65 -9.50
N SER A 45 -13.75 10.53 -10.76
CA SER A 45 -12.40 10.12 -11.15
C SER A 45 -11.40 11.07 -10.51
N GLN A 46 -10.31 10.55 -10.01
CA GLN A 46 -9.32 11.32 -9.28
C GLN A 46 -7.94 11.06 -9.83
N HIS A 47 -7.20 12.12 -10.01
CA HIS A 47 -5.80 12.10 -10.33
C HIS A 47 -4.98 12.24 -9.05
N THR A 48 -3.89 11.51 -8.95
CA THR A 48 -3.01 11.55 -7.79
C THR A 48 -1.57 11.58 -8.23
N PHE A 49 -0.82 12.58 -7.79
CA PHE A 49 0.64 12.56 -7.77
C PHE A 49 1.13 12.17 -6.39
N PHE A 50 2.16 11.36 -6.33
CA PHE A 50 2.79 11.00 -5.08
C PHE A 50 4.31 10.99 -5.18
N ALA A 51 4.95 11.30 -4.06
CA ALA A 51 6.38 11.15 -3.86
C ALA A 51 6.66 10.62 -2.46
N ASN A 52 7.49 9.59 -2.37
CA ASN A 52 7.94 8.98 -1.12
C ASN A 52 9.46 8.98 -1.05
N ALA A 53 9.96 9.06 0.16
CA ALA A 53 11.34 8.72 0.49
C ALA A 53 11.33 7.73 1.66
N GLY A 54 12.29 6.84 1.70
CA GLY A 54 12.34 5.82 2.75
C GLY A 54 13.53 4.90 2.62
N TYR A 55 13.34 3.73 3.16
CA TYR A 55 14.33 2.70 3.28
C TYR A 55 14.06 1.55 2.31
N THR A 56 15.13 0.96 1.77
CA THR A 56 15.08 -0.24 0.95
C THR A 56 16.12 -1.26 1.40
N ALA A 57 15.76 -2.54 1.33
CA ALA A 57 16.67 -3.64 1.60
C ALA A 57 16.53 -4.74 0.55
N ILE A 58 17.68 -5.26 0.09
CA ILE A 58 17.72 -6.41 -0.82
C ILE A 58 17.73 -7.68 0.02
N LEU A 59 16.75 -8.56 -0.21
CA LEU A 59 16.55 -9.81 0.52
C LEU A 59 16.91 -11.07 -0.30
N SER A 60 17.37 -10.93 -1.54
CA SER A 60 17.68 -12.09 -2.37
C SER A 60 18.93 -12.84 -1.89
N THR A 61 18.85 -14.16 -1.82
CA THR A 61 19.92 -15.05 -1.31
C THR A 61 21.23 -14.96 -2.05
N ILE A 62 21.23 -14.61 -3.33
CA ILE A 62 22.45 -14.47 -4.16
C ILE A 62 23.31 -13.31 -3.66
N TYR A 63 22.67 -12.18 -3.27
CA TYR A 63 23.39 -11.05 -2.70
C TYR A 63 23.83 -11.30 -1.25
N LEU A 64 23.07 -12.11 -0.50
CA LEU A 64 23.42 -12.47 0.88
C LEU A 64 24.59 -13.44 0.97
N ARG A 65 24.82 -14.29 -0.03
CA ARG A 65 25.99 -15.18 -0.08
C ARG A 65 27.32 -14.43 -0.19
N GLU A 66 27.33 -13.30 -0.85
CA GLU A 66 28.52 -12.46 -0.95
C GLU A 66 28.76 -11.57 0.26
N SER A 67 27.77 -11.33 1.11
CA SER A 67 27.91 -10.51 2.32
C SER A 67 28.12 -11.36 3.57
N SER A 68 29.16 -12.19 3.55
CA SER A 68 29.61 -12.97 4.72
C SER A 68 30.15 -12.10 5.89
N SER A 69 30.10 -10.80 5.79
CA SER A 69 30.48 -9.86 6.84
C SER A 69 29.44 -8.78 7.07
N GLY A 70 28.24 -9.15 7.54
CA GLY A 70 27.39 -8.28 8.34
C GLY A 70 26.91 -6.95 7.75
N SER A 71 27.24 -6.60 6.52
CA SER A 71 26.66 -5.40 5.88
C SER A 71 25.33 -5.73 5.26
N LEU A 72 24.30 -5.18 5.84
CA LEU A 72 22.95 -5.25 5.29
C LEU A 72 22.96 -4.58 3.91
N ASN A 73 22.35 -5.23 2.91
CA ASN A 73 22.15 -4.65 1.58
C ASN A 73 20.99 -3.66 1.63
N GLU A 74 21.17 -2.59 2.37
CA GLU A 74 20.15 -1.60 2.70
C GLU A 74 20.54 -0.19 2.26
N GLY A 75 19.56 0.67 2.06
CA GLY A 75 19.81 2.02 1.63
C GLY A 75 18.58 2.89 1.52
N LEU A 76 18.74 4.01 0.82
CA LEU A 76 17.68 4.97 0.56
C LEU A 76 16.82 4.52 -0.63
N GLU A 77 15.52 4.72 -0.52
CA GLU A 77 14.55 4.58 -1.59
C GLU A 77 13.85 5.92 -1.88
N ILE A 78 13.70 6.24 -3.15
CA ILE A 78 12.87 7.34 -3.62
C ILE A 78 11.87 6.77 -4.61
N THR A 79 10.57 7.01 -4.38
CA THR A 79 9.50 6.58 -5.26
C THR A 79 8.64 7.77 -5.63
N ALA A 80 8.31 7.90 -6.90
CA ALA A 80 7.39 8.92 -7.38
C ALA A 80 6.47 8.33 -8.45
N GLY A 81 5.25 8.84 -8.54
CA GLY A 81 4.32 8.33 -9.54
C GLY A 81 3.08 9.18 -9.69
N TYR A 82 2.35 8.80 -10.71
CA TYR A 82 1.06 9.37 -11.04
C TYR A 82 0.07 8.25 -11.30
N ASN A 83 -1.14 8.40 -10.76
CA ASN A 83 -2.22 7.49 -11.08
C ASN A 83 -3.55 8.22 -11.26
N TRP A 84 -4.40 7.60 -12.08
CA TRP A 84 -5.79 7.94 -12.23
C TRP A 84 -6.64 6.81 -11.67
N THR A 85 -7.63 7.14 -10.84
CA THR A 85 -8.57 6.19 -10.27
C THR A 85 -10.00 6.57 -10.62
N SER A 86 -10.79 5.58 -10.99
CA SER A 86 -12.21 5.71 -11.28
C SER A 86 -13.02 5.98 -9.99
N ARG A 87 -14.30 6.24 -10.17
CA ARG A 87 -15.26 6.38 -9.05
C ARG A 87 -15.35 5.15 -8.15
N ARG A 88 -15.02 3.96 -8.70
CA ARG A 88 -15.03 2.68 -7.96
C ARG A 88 -13.74 2.43 -7.18
N GLY A 89 -12.76 3.33 -7.28
CA GLY A 89 -11.47 3.19 -6.63
C GLY A 89 -10.46 2.34 -7.40
N LEU A 90 -10.81 1.82 -8.57
CA LEU A 90 -9.89 1.10 -9.44
C LEU A 90 -9.30 2.06 -10.48
N GLY A 91 -8.03 1.89 -10.78
CA GLY A 91 -7.32 2.78 -11.68
C GLY A 91 -6.04 2.22 -12.25
N VAL A 92 -5.34 3.08 -12.95
CA VAL A 92 -4.05 2.80 -13.58
C VAL A 92 -3.10 3.96 -13.32
N GLY A 93 -1.82 3.68 -13.36
CA GLY A 93 -0.80 4.69 -13.12
C GLY A 93 0.54 4.33 -13.73
N VAL A 94 1.51 5.15 -13.40
CA VAL A 94 2.92 4.91 -13.65
C VAL A 94 3.71 5.24 -12.39
N VAL A 95 4.67 4.39 -12.08
CA VAL A 95 5.55 4.55 -10.92
C VAL A 95 7.00 4.49 -11.38
N TYR A 96 7.81 5.34 -10.79
CA TYR A 96 9.27 5.27 -10.79
C TYR A 96 9.76 5.02 -9.39
N SER A 97 10.76 4.15 -9.25
CA SER A 97 11.40 3.82 -7.98
C SER A 97 12.92 3.77 -8.17
N GLY A 98 13.64 4.49 -7.30
CA GLY A 98 15.09 4.55 -7.28
C GLY A 98 15.65 4.11 -5.93
N GLY A 99 16.38 2.99 -5.89
CA GLY A 99 17.08 2.49 -4.69
C GLY A 99 18.58 2.79 -4.76
N PHE A 100 19.14 3.32 -3.68
CA PHE A 100 20.54 3.71 -3.54
C PHE A 100 21.13 3.01 -2.32
N ILE A 101 22.00 2.04 -2.57
CA ILE A 101 22.58 1.18 -1.54
C ILE A 101 24.09 1.36 -1.56
N SER A 102 24.68 1.61 -0.41
CA SER A 102 26.12 1.72 -0.24
C SER A 102 26.58 0.77 0.86
N ALA A 103 27.63 0.03 0.61
CA ALA A 103 28.25 -0.89 1.57
C ALA A 103 29.76 -0.86 1.44
N GLN A 104 30.48 -1.05 2.56
CA GLN A 104 31.93 -1.19 2.55
C GLN A 104 32.31 -2.67 2.60
N ARG A 105 33.22 -3.09 1.73
CA ARG A 105 33.76 -4.47 1.71
C ARG A 105 35.26 -4.42 1.46
N GLY A 106 36.05 -5.01 2.36
CA GLY A 106 37.50 -5.11 2.18
C GLY A 106 38.23 -3.78 2.00
N GLY A 107 37.72 -2.69 2.60
CA GLY A 107 38.29 -1.35 2.46
C GLY A 107 37.85 -0.60 1.18
N PHE A 108 37.03 -1.21 0.34
CA PHE A 108 36.47 -0.57 -0.86
C PHE A 108 34.99 -0.28 -0.69
N GLU A 109 34.55 0.87 -1.20
CA GLU A 109 33.14 1.21 -1.26
C GLU A 109 32.47 0.47 -2.42
N ARG A 110 31.37 -0.21 -2.13
CA ARG A 110 30.48 -0.83 -3.10
C ARG A 110 29.19 -0.05 -3.13
N THR A 111 28.82 0.47 -4.29
CA THR A 111 27.52 1.11 -4.48
C THR A 111 26.65 0.31 -5.43
N SER A 112 25.38 0.21 -5.09
CA SER A 112 24.36 -0.42 -5.93
C SER A 112 23.21 0.56 -6.13
N ARG A 113 22.79 0.74 -7.38
CA ARG A 113 21.65 1.59 -7.73
C ARG A 113 20.66 0.77 -8.52
N ILE A 114 19.40 0.86 -8.14
CA ILE A 114 18.31 0.18 -8.82
C ILE A 114 17.32 1.25 -9.28
N HIS A 115 17.09 1.31 -10.58
CA HIS A 115 16.08 2.17 -11.18
C HIS A 115 14.98 1.29 -11.74
N TYR A 116 13.75 1.65 -11.51
CA TYR A 116 12.60 0.88 -11.99
C TYR A 116 11.50 1.83 -12.42
N ILE A 117 10.86 1.51 -13.55
CA ILE A 117 9.69 2.23 -14.05
C ILE A 117 8.67 1.22 -14.54
N ALA A 118 7.40 1.42 -14.16
CA ALA A 118 6.33 0.52 -14.53
C ALA A 118 4.98 1.23 -14.66
N PRO A 119 4.13 0.78 -15.59
CA PRO A 119 2.70 0.93 -15.45
C PRO A 119 2.22 0.13 -14.25
N GLU A 120 1.22 0.64 -13.54
CA GLU A 120 0.63 -0.02 -12.38
C GLU A 120 -0.89 -0.04 -12.43
N PHE A 121 -1.48 -1.11 -11.89
CA PHE A 121 -2.87 -1.12 -11.49
C PHE A 121 -2.97 -0.64 -10.06
N VAL A 122 -4.03 0.13 -9.78
CA VAL A 122 -4.24 0.74 -8.48
C VAL A 122 -5.64 0.42 -8.00
N ALA A 123 -5.72 -0.11 -6.78
CA ALA A 123 -6.97 -0.21 -6.04
C ALA A 123 -6.91 0.73 -4.84
N ARG A 124 -7.96 1.51 -4.65
CA ARG A 124 -8.04 2.48 -3.57
C ARG A 124 -9.33 2.33 -2.80
N GLN A 125 -9.22 2.17 -1.49
CA GLN A 125 -10.34 2.06 -0.58
C GLN A 125 -10.27 3.16 0.47
N ARG A 126 -11.41 3.76 0.73
CA ARG A 126 -11.54 4.74 1.79
C ARG A 126 -12.05 4.11 3.07
N VAL A 127 -11.37 4.38 4.18
CA VAL A 127 -11.75 3.92 5.51
C VAL A 127 -11.98 5.14 6.42
N GLY A 128 -13.22 5.34 6.80
CA GLY A 128 -13.60 6.49 7.62
C GLY A 128 -13.51 7.83 6.87
N ARG A 129 -13.17 8.90 7.60
CA ARG A 129 -13.23 10.28 7.09
C ARG A 129 -11.95 10.77 6.44
N ARG A 130 -10.79 10.29 6.93
CA ARG A 130 -9.48 10.83 6.56
C ARG A 130 -8.51 9.78 6.07
N TRP A 131 -8.82 8.48 6.17
CA TRP A 131 -7.94 7.41 5.78
C TRP A 131 -8.28 6.89 4.39
N LEU A 132 -7.25 6.72 3.59
CA LEU A 132 -7.29 6.03 2.31
C LEU A 132 -6.26 4.90 2.38
N PHE A 133 -6.66 3.72 1.94
CA PHE A 133 -5.76 2.61 1.69
C PHE A 133 -5.63 2.46 0.18
N ARG A 134 -4.41 2.29 -0.25
CA ARG A 134 -4.08 2.08 -1.65
C ARG A 134 -3.20 0.86 -1.78
N GLU A 135 -3.59 -0.01 -2.70
CA GLU A 135 -2.80 -1.13 -3.18
C GLU A 135 -2.43 -0.86 -4.63
N SER A 136 -1.22 -1.19 -5.03
CA SER A 136 -0.81 -1.12 -6.41
C SER A 136 0.10 -2.28 -6.77
N ALA A 137 -0.02 -2.75 -8.01
CA ALA A 137 0.82 -3.78 -8.56
C ALA A 137 1.11 -3.48 -10.03
N GLY A 138 2.30 -3.81 -10.51
CA GLY A 138 2.67 -3.55 -11.88
C GLY A 138 3.86 -4.36 -12.34
N ILE A 139 4.03 -4.38 -13.66
CA ILE A 139 5.15 -5.03 -14.35
C ILE A 139 5.85 -3.98 -15.19
N GLY A 140 7.16 -3.88 -15.09
CA GLY A 140 7.91 -2.85 -15.79
C GLY A 140 9.35 -3.21 -16.07
N TYR A 141 10.14 -2.19 -16.36
CA TYR A 141 11.54 -2.32 -16.65
C TYR A 141 12.38 -1.80 -15.49
N GLY A 142 13.39 -2.58 -15.10
CA GLY A 142 14.36 -2.18 -14.11
C GLY A 142 15.79 -2.23 -14.63
N ARG A 143 16.64 -1.36 -14.08
CA ARG A 143 18.06 -1.32 -14.33
C ARG A 143 18.80 -1.37 -13.02
N TYR A 144 19.68 -2.37 -12.91
CA TYR A 144 20.60 -2.50 -11.79
C TYR A 144 21.99 -2.01 -12.22
N ILE A 145 22.60 -1.17 -11.43
CA ILE A 145 23.93 -0.60 -11.65
C ILE A 145 24.76 -0.89 -10.40
N ARG A 146 25.89 -1.53 -10.57
CA ARG A 146 26.83 -1.84 -9.49
C ARG A 146 28.18 -1.19 -9.79
N SER A 147 28.75 -0.54 -8.79
CA SER A 147 30.10 -0.03 -8.85
C SER A 147 30.92 -0.60 -7.69
N TYR A 148 32.12 -1.10 -8.00
CA TYR A 148 33.05 -1.66 -7.04
C TYR A 148 34.48 -1.42 -7.51
N ALA A 149 35.36 -0.89 -6.66
CA ALA A 149 36.78 -0.62 -6.96
C ALA A 149 37.02 0.12 -8.28
N GLY A 150 36.15 1.10 -8.61
CA GLY A 150 36.25 1.89 -9.85
C GLY A 150 35.65 1.24 -11.10
N LEU A 151 35.26 -0.03 -11.03
CA LEU A 151 34.57 -0.71 -12.12
C LEU A 151 33.06 -0.54 -11.97
N THR A 152 32.37 -0.32 -13.09
CA THR A 152 30.91 -0.16 -13.09
C THR A 152 30.30 -1.11 -14.11
N GLY A 153 29.37 -1.93 -13.63
CA GLY A 153 28.54 -2.81 -14.45
C GLY A 153 27.08 -2.43 -14.38
N SER A 154 26.31 -2.66 -15.44
CA SER A 154 24.88 -2.46 -15.42
C SER A 154 24.13 -3.56 -16.17
N ARG A 155 22.97 -3.96 -15.64
CA ARG A 155 22.07 -4.94 -16.25
C ARG A 155 20.65 -4.39 -16.21
N GLY A 156 19.88 -4.72 -17.22
CA GLY A 156 18.46 -4.38 -17.29
C GLY A 156 17.61 -5.63 -17.37
N GLY A 157 16.38 -5.54 -16.92
CA GLY A 157 15.47 -6.67 -16.95
C GLY A 157 14.02 -6.29 -16.62
N VAL A 158 13.17 -7.29 -16.64
CA VAL A 158 11.75 -7.13 -16.28
C VAL A 158 11.62 -7.19 -14.77
N GLY A 159 10.77 -6.32 -14.21
CA GLY A 159 10.45 -6.33 -12.79
C GLY A 159 8.96 -6.36 -12.53
N ILE A 160 8.61 -6.92 -11.39
CA ILE A 160 7.26 -6.92 -10.86
C ILE A 160 7.33 -6.17 -9.53
N HIS A 161 6.34 -5.34 -9.25
CA HIS A 161 6.23 -4.70 -7.94
C HIS A 161 4.82 -4.80 -7.41
N GLU A 162 4.73 -4.76 -6.09
CA GLU A 162 3.50 -4.64 -5.33
C GLU A 162 3.73 -3.68 -4.17
N SER A 163 2.75 -2.83 -3.87
CA SER A 163 2.83 -1.94 -2.73
C SER A 163 1.47 -1.68 -2.08
N VAL A 164 1.51 -1.47 -0.77
CA VAL A 164 0.35 -1.07 0.04
C VAL A 164 0.69 0.24 0.73
N SER A 165 -0.24 1.20 0.69
CA SER A 165 -0.09 2.49 1.35
C SER A 165 -1.28 2.78 2.25
N ALA A 166 -0.99 3.33 3.42
CA ALA A 166 -1.97 3.98 4.28
C ALA A 166 -1.77 5.49 4.19
N GLU A 167 -2.80 6.21 3.81
CA GLU A 167 -2.75 7.64 3.50
C GLU A 167 -3.70 8.42 4.40
N PHE A 168 -3.20 9.47 5.05
CA PHE A 168 -3.99 10.35 5.90
C PHE A 168 -4.22 11.69 5.19
N MET A 169 -5.48 12.02 4.94
CA MET A 169 -5.89 13.26 4.29
C MET A 169 -5.81 14.44 5.23
N LEU A 170 -4.85 15.34 4.99
CA LEU A 170 -4.71 16.62 5.69
C LEU A 170 -5.78 17.61 5.20
N THR A 171 -5.92 17.69 3.87
CA THR A 171 -6.93 18.50 3.20
C THR A 171 -7.63 17.66 2.12
N ARG A 172 -8.52 18.26 1.33
CA ARG A 172 -9.16 17.58 0.20
C ARG A 172 -8.20 17.27 -0.97
N PHE A 173 -7.07 17.97 -1.03
CA PHE A 173 -6.09 17.86 -2.12
C PHE A 173 -4.69 17.44 -1.66
N LEU A 174 -4.44 17.32 -0.36
CA LEU A 174 -3.15 16.95 0.22
C LEU A 174 -3.31 15.84 1.24
N GLY A 175 -2.50 14.81 1.12
CA GLY A 175 -2.36 13.70 2.08
C GLY A 175 -0.92 13.39 2.40
N LEU A 176 -0.71 12.75 3.53
CA LEU A 176 0.53 12.08 3.93
C LEU A 176 0.30 10.59 3.90
N GLY A 177 1.29 9.82 3.46
CA GLY A 177 1.15 8.38 3.39
C GLY A 177 2.41 7.64 3.80
N VAL A 178 2.22 6.45 4.34
CA VAL A 178 3.26 5.45 4.56
C VAL A 178 3.01 4.33 3.56
N THR A 179 4.08 3.86 2.92
CA THR A 179 4.03 2.81 1.89
C THR A 179 5.00 1.70 2.27
N VAL A 180 4.52 0.47 2.18
CA VAL A 180 5.33 -0.75 2.22
C VAL A 180 5.19 -1.43 0.88
N GLY A 181 6.28 -1.95 0.33
CA GLY A 181 6.24 -2.65 -0.94
C GLY A 181 7.33 -3.67 -1.10
N GLY A 182 7.15 -4.53 -2.09
CA GLY A 182 8.10 -5.48 -2.58
C GLY A 182 8.34 -5.29 -4.07
N GLN A 183 9.55 -5.56 -4.51
CA GLN A 183 9.91 -5.56 -5.92
C GLN A 183 10.79 -6.74 -6.23
N TRP A 184 10.44 -7.45 -7.28
CA TRP A 184 11.26 -8.51 -7.84
C TRP A 184 11.73 -8.09 -9.22
N LEU A 185 13.04 -7.94 -9.40
CA LEU A 185 13.67 -7.56 -10.65
C LEU A 185 14.41 -8.78 -11.20
N ILE A 186 13.96 -9.30 -12.33
CA ILE A 186 14.56 -10.43 -13.03
C ILE A 186 15.65 -9.85 -13.94
N VAL A 187 16.87 -9.89 -13.47
CA VAL A 187 18.07 -9.46 -14.22
C VAL A 187 19.06 -10.60 -14.22
N ASP A 188 19.85 -10.67 -15.27
CA ASP A 188 20.98 -11.55 -15.32
C ASP A 188 22.04 -11.15 -14.27
N SER A 189 22.71 -12.13 -13.67
CA SER A 189 23.78 -11.85 -12.70
C SER A 189 24.85 -10.99 -13.35
N PRO A 190 25.31 -9.90 -12.70
CA PRO A 190 26.41 -9.09 -13.23
C PRO A 190 27.77 -9.75 -13.09
N ASP A 191 27.88 -10.88 -12.40
CA ASP A 191 29.13 -11.60 -12.22
C ASP A 191 29.40 -12.50 -13.44
N VAL A 192 30.06 -11.91 -14.40
CA VAL A 192 30.62 -12.60 -15.58
C VAL A 192 32.01 -13.09 -15.20
N ASP A 193 32.07 -14.16 -14.45
CA ASP A 193 33.23 -15.02 -14.47
C ASP A 193 32.76 -16.47 -14.67
N ASP A 194 33.34 -17.06 -15.70
CA ASP A 194 33.28 -18.47 -16.02
C ASP A 194 31.95 -19.04 -16.52
N GLY A 195 31.63 -18.83 -17.80
CA GLY A 195 30.83 -19.78 -18.59
C GLY A 195 29.53 -20.30 -17.97
N ALA A 196 29.04 -19.62 -16.94
CA ALA A 196 27.97 -20.06 -16.10
C ALA A 196 26.64 -19.83 -16.78
N GLU A 197 25.85 -20.86 -16.80
CA GLU A 197 24.43 -20.90 -17.09
C GLU A 197 23.73 -19.61 -16.64
N LEU A 198 22.84 -19.09 -17.47
CA LEU A 198 21.93 -17.99 -17.19
C LEU A 198 21.21 -18.23 -15.85
N ASN A 199 21.84 -17.87 -14.75
CA ASN A 199 21.20 -17.84 -13.47
C ASN A 199 20.26 -16.63 -13.47
N LEU A 200 19.02 -16.85 -13.87
CA LEU A 200 17.89 -15.92 -13.74
C LEU A 200 17.57 -15.66 -12.27
N ALA A 201 18.57 -15.17 -11.58
CA ALA A 201 18.48 -14.85 -10.17
C ALA A 201 17.90 -13.45 -10.01
N GLY A 202 16.64 -13.39 -9.72
CA GLY A 202 15.98 -12.13 -9.44
C GLY A 202 16.50 -11.41 -8.20
N ILE A 203 16.60 -10.09 -8.29
CA ILE A 203 16.83 -9.22 -7.14
C ILE A 203 15.48 -8.99 -6.48
N PHE A 204 15.27 -9.57 -5.31
CA PHE A 204 14.11 -9.24 -4.48
C PHE A 204 14.48 -8.18 -3.45
N ARG A 205 13.73 -7.08 -3.43
CA ARG A 205 13.90 -6.02 -2.45
C ARG A 205 12.58 -5.65 -1.80
N VAL A 206 12.65 -5.20 -0.57
CA VAL A 206 11.54 -4.60 0.17
C VAL A 206 11.81 -3.12 0.36
N GLN A 207 10.74 -2.36 0.50
CA GLN A 207 10.79 -0.93 0.68
C GLN A 207 9.78 -0.49 1.74
N LEU A 208 10.18 0.49 2.55
CA LEU A 208 9.35 1.16 3.53
C LEU A 208 9.59 2.66 3.40
N GLY A 209 8.58 3.43 3.09
CA GLY A 209 8.71 4.86 2.88
C GLY A 209 7.51 5.67 3.35
N GLY A 210 7.75 6.95 3.54
CA GLY A 210 6.71 7.94 3.78
C GLY A 210 6.78 9.07 2.76
N GLY A 211 5.66 9.75 2.54
CA GLY A 211 5.66 10.83 1.58
C GLY A 211 4.34 11.56 1.46
N ILE A 212 4.29 12.40 0.44
CA ILE A 212 3.19 13.31 0.15
C ILE A 212 2.35 12.81 -1.03
N ARG A 213 1.07 13.18 -1.01
CA ARG A 213 0.07 12.86 -2.03
C ARG A 213 -0.68 14.12 -2.41
N PHE A 214 -0.78 14.40 -3.69
CA PHE A 214 -1.60 15.48 -4.24
C PHE A 214 -2.76 14.88 -5.03
N TYR A 215 -3.98 15.31 -4.71
CA TYR A 215 -5.23 14.83 -5.31
C TYR A 215 -5.96 15.96 -6.04
N PHE A 216 -6.46 15.71 -7.26
CA PHE A 216 -7.22 16.68 -8.07
C PHE A 216 -8.14 16.00 -9.09
#